data_523ea72125aec3797710ace38aa8bce7
#
_entry.id   523ea72125aec3797710ace38aa8bce7
#
_cell.length_a   1.000
_cell.length_b   1.000
_cell.length_c   1.000
_cell.angle_alpha   90.00
_cell.angle_beta   90.00
_cell.angle_gamma   90.00
#
_symmetry.space_group_name_H-M   'P 1'
#
loop_
_entity.id
_entity.type
_entity.pdbx_description
1 polymer ?
#
loop_
_entity_poly.entity_id
_entity_poly.type
_entity_poly.pdbx_seq_one_letter_code
_entity_poly.pdbx_strand_id
1 'polypeptide(L)'
;IFKDWLAAADTFDECVEPIEALRGYIDTKMELSRKRPLESRIWAEEILRGAPLIQHELEVTLSAWLDTRVKRITDWINAGRIYSLNPRILMFMIWAVTQHFADFESQIRALNQQQNLSENQFEEAKQQVTRIILKGIGALD
;
A
#
# COMPACT_ATOMS: atom_id res chain seq x y z
N ILE A 1 -0.09 -15.71 -3.44
CA ILE A 1 0.06 -14.59 -2.49
C ILE A 1 0.64 -13.36 -3.19
N PHE A 2 1.87 -13.47 -3.66
CA PHE A 2 2.61 -12.37 -4.27
C PHE A 2 1.86 -11.75 -5.46
N LYS A 3 1.37 -12.59 -6.35
CA LYS A 3 0.66 -12.15 -7.54
C LYS A 3 -0.62 -11.36 -7.21
N ASP A 4 -1.39 -11.83 -6.24
CA ASP A 4 -2.64 -11.17 -5.84
C ASP A 4 -2.39 -9.80 -5.22
N TRP A 5 -1.33 -9.70 -4.42
CA TRP A 5 -0.95 -8.43 -3.79
C TRP A 5 -0.45 -7.41 -4.82
N LEU A 6 0.24 -7.87 -5.87
CA LEU A 6 0.66 -6.98 -6.96
C LEU A 6 -0.53 -6.53 -7.81
N ALA A 7 -1.50 -7.40 -8.03
CA ALA A 7 -2.69 -7.08 -8.82
C ALA A 7 -3.52 -5.94 -8.22
N ALA A 8 -3.35 -5.65 -6.93
CA ALA A 8 -4.04 -4.53 -6.28
C ALA A 8 -3.77 -3.19 -6.97
N ALA A 9 -2.64 -3.04 -7.65
CA ALA A 9 -2.28 -1.80 -8.34
C ALA A 9 -2.72 -1.76 -9.81
N ASP A 10 -3.54 -2.69 -10.26
CA ASP A 10 -4.05 -2.68 -11.64
C ASP A 10 -4.86 -1.41 -11.92
N THR A 11 -5.44 -0.79 -10.90
CA THR A 11 -6.12 0.50 -11.02
C THR A 11 -5.21 1.61 -11.54
N PHE A 12 -3.88 1.50 -11.36
CA PHE A 12 -2.93 2.47 -11.91
C PHE A 12 -2.92 2.43 -13.43
N ASP A 13 -3.17 1.27 -14.02
CA ASP A 13 -3.18 1.10 -15.47
C ASP A 13 -4.52 1.52 -16.08
N GLU A 14 -5.60 1.40 -15.31
CA GLU A 14 -6.95 1.73 -15.75
C GLU A 14 -7.29 3.20 -15.54
N CYS A 15 -6.74 3.83 -14.49
CA CYS A 15 -7.08 5.18 -14.07
C CYS A 15 -5.95 6.16 -14.40
N VAL A 16 -6.29 7.23 -15.12
CA VAL A 16 -5.34 8.30 -15.46
C VAL A 16 -5.15 9.27 -14.30
N GLU A 17 -6.19 9.47 -13.48
CA GLU A 17 -6.19 10.43 -12.40
C GLU A 17 -5.60 9.85 -11.12
N PRO A 18 -4.69 10.60 -10.44
CA PRO A 18 -4.04 10.10 -9.24
C PRO A 18 -5.00 9.76 -8.11
N ILE A 19 -6.06 10.55 -7.92
CA ILE A 19 -7.03 10.33 -6.84
C ILE A 19 -7.67 8.94 -6.96
N GLU A 20 -8.22 8.62 -8.13
CA GLU A 20 -8.91 7.34 -8.36
C GLU A 20 -7.94 6.17 -8.29
N ALA A 21 -6.77 6.30 -8.92
CA ALA A 21 -5.77 5.25 -8.96
C ALA A 21 -5.27 4.90 -7.56
N LEU A 22 -4.88 5.90 -6.78
CA LEU A 22 -4.35 5.71 -5.44
C LEU A 22 -5.42 5.28 -4.45
N ARG A 23 -6.62 5.86 -4.54
CA ARG A 23 -7.75 5.45 -3.69
C ARG A 23 -8.07 3.97 -3.89
N GLY A 24 -8.15 3.52 -5.14
CA GLY A 24 -8.39 2.12 -5.46
C GLY A 24 -7.29 1.20 -4.93
N TYR A 25 -6.05 1.60 -5.11
CA TYR A 25 -4.91 0.81 -4.64
C TYR A 25 -4.89 0.70 -3.10
N ILE A 26 -5.02 1.82 -2.42
CA ILE A 26 -5.03 1.85 -0.95
C ILE A 26 -6.19 1.02 -0.41
N ASP A 27 -7.39 1.20 -0.97
CA ASP A 27 -8.57 0.45 -0.56
C ASP A 27 -8.34 -1.05 -0.69
N THR A 28 -7.85 -1.50 -1.85
CA THR A 28 -7.61 -2.92 -2.10
C THR A 28 -6.53 -3.46 -1.16
N LYS A 29 -5.45 -2.72 -0.94
CA LYS A 29 -4.39 -3.13 -0.03
C LYS A 29 -4.89 -3.24 1.42
N MET A 30 -5.70 -2.29 1.86
CA MET A 30 -6.30 -2.32 3.20
C MET A 30 -7.22 -3.53 3.35
N GLU A 31 -8.05 -3.80 2.34
CA GLU A 31 -8.94 -4.98 2.36
C GLU A 31 -8.17 -6.29 2.38
N LEU A 32 -7.07 -6.39 1.63
CA LEU A 32 -6.20 -7.58 1.68
C LEU A 32 -5.59 -7.76 3.08
N SER A 33 -5.14 -6.68 3.70
CA SER A 33 -4.61 -6.71 5.07
C SER A 33 -5.66 -7.18 6.08
N ARG A 34 -6.91 -6.77 5.89
CA ARG A 34 -8.01 -7.19 6.75
C ARG A 34 -8.40 -8.66 6.54
N LYS A 35 -8.51 -9.07 5.29
CA LYS A 35 -9.02 -10.40 4.93
C LYS A 35 -7.95 -11.49 4.94
N ARG A 36 -6.71 -11.13 4.65
CA ARG A 36 -5.59 -12.07 4.48
C ARG A 36 -4.36 -11.65 5.31
N PRO A 37 -4.53 -11.39 6.62
CA PRO A 37 -3.42 -10.86 7.43
C PRO A 37 -2.26 -11.82 7.58
N LEU A 38 -2.52 -13.13 7.58
CA LEU A 38 -1.47 -14.13 7.70
C LEU A 38 -0.51 -14.08 6.52
N GLU A 39 -1.04 -13.88 5.31
CA GLU A 39 -0.20 -13.78 4.12
C GLU A 39 0.72 -12.57 4.17
N SER A 40 0.20 -11.42 4.64
CA SER A 40 1.01 -10.23 4.85
C SER A 40 2.13 -10.49 5.84
N ARG A 41 1.83 -11.14 6.97
CA ARG A 41 2.83 -11.44 7.99
C ARG A 41 3.89 -12.43 7.51
N ILE A 42 3.51 -13.45 6.73
CA ILE A 42 4.47 -14.40 6.15
C ILE A 42 5.45 -13.65 5.24
N TRP A 43 4.93 -12.75 4.41
CA TRP A 43 5.75 -11.89 3.57
C TRP A 43 6.70 -11.03 4.39
N ALA A 44 6.17 -10.36 5.42
CA ALA A 44 6.95 -9.48 6.29
C ALA A 44 8.07 -10.24 7.00
N GLU A 45 7.79 -11.43 7.51
CA GLU A 45 8.80 -12.27 8.16
C GLU A 45 9.92 -12.66 7.20
N GLU A 46 9.57 -13.01 5.97
CA GLU A 46 10.56 -13.36 4.95
C GLU A 46 11.47 -12.16 4.65
N ILE A 47 10.88 -10.98 4.48
CA ILE A 47 11.62 -9.73 4.23
C ILE A 47 12.55 -9.42 5.40
N LEU A 48 12.06 -9.53 6.64
CA LEU A 48 12.85 -9.25 7.84
C LEU A 48 14.06 -10.18 8.00
N ARG A 49 13.99 -11.38 7.44
CA ARG A 49 15.10 -12.33 7.43
C ARG A 49 16.11 -12.06 6.31
N GLY A 50 15.90 -11.03 5.50
CA GLY A 50 16.74 -10.72 4.37
C GLY A 50 16.28 -11.37 3.06
N ALA A 51 15.05 -11.85 3.03
CA ALA A 51 14.41 -12.47 1.87
C ALA A 51 15.17 -13.68 1.30
N PRO A 52 15.57 -14.66 2.14
CA PRO A 52 16.41 -15.76 1.66
C PRO A 52 15.75 -16.65 0.60
N LEU A 53 14.42 -16.70 0.58
CA LEU A 53 13.68 -17.56 -0.37
C LEU A 53 13.19 -16.82 -1.60
N ILE A 54 13.01 -15.49 -1.53
CA ILE A 54 12.37 -14.71 -2.59
C ILE A 54 13.25 -13.58 -3.11
N GLN A 55 14.56 -13.62 -2.87
CA GLN A 55 15.46 -12.54 -3.29
C GLN A 55 15.36 -12.27 -4.80
N HIS A 56 15.30 -13.33 -5.61
CA HIS A 56 15.18 -13.19 -7.06
C HIS A 56 13.89 -12.49 -7.46
N GLU A 57 12.75 -12.86 -6.85
CA GLU A 57 11.46 -12.26 -7.11
C GLU A 57 11.47 -10.77 -6.75
N LEU A 58 12.17 -10.39 -5.68
CA LEU A 58 12.30 -8.98 -5.30
C LEU A 58 13.12 -8.20 -6.32
N GLU A 59 14.28 -8.74 -6.70
CA GLU A 59 15.21 -8.04 -7.60
C GLU A 59 14.67 -7.91 -9.03
N VAL A 60 13.92 -8.88 -9.50
CA VAL A 60 13.43 -8.93 -10.89
C VAL A 60 11.97 -8.54 -10.97
N THR A 61 11.08 -9.34 -10.39
CA THR A 61 9.63 -9.17 -10.57
C THR A 61 9.10 -7.92 -9.88
N LEU A 62 9.40 -7.76 -8.60
CA LEU A 62 8.91 -6.61 -7.85
C LEU A 62 9.56 -5.31 -8.32
N SER A 63 10.85 -5.35 -8.65
CA SER A 63 11.57 -4.19 -9.15
C SER A 63 10.98 -3.69 -10.47
N ALA A 64 10.73 -4.59 -11.42
CA ALA A 64 10.13 -4.25 -12.71
C ALA A 64 8.71 -3.70 -12.54
N TRP A 65 7.92 -4.33 -11.67
CA TRP A 65 6.58 -3.89 -11.34
C TRP A 65 6.60 -2.48 -10.74
N LEU A 66 7.50 -2.24 -9.78
CA LEU A 66 7.65 -0.93 -9.14
C LEU A 66 8.02 0.15 -10.16
N ASP A 67 8.91 -0.15 -11.09
CA ASP A 67 9.32 0.81 -12.12
C ASP A 67 8.14 1.30 -12.96
N THR A 68 7.17 0.43 -13.25
CA THR A 68 5.97 0.84 -14.00
C THR A 68 5.11 1.83 -13.21
N ARG A 69 5.01 1.66 -11.90
CA ARG A 69 4.23 2.54 -11.02
C ARG A 69 4.96 3.85 -10.77
N VAL A 70 6.28 3.80 -10.64
CA VAL A 70 7.12 4.99 -10.55
C VAL A 70 6.95 5.87 -11.78
N LYS A 71 6.92 5.26 -12.96
CA LYS A 71 6.70 6.00 -14.21
C LYS A 71 5.34 6.71 -14.19
N ARG A 72 4.29 6.03 -13.77
CA ARG A 72 2.95 6.62 -13.71
C ARG A 72 2.91 7.82 -12.73
N ILE A 73 3.51 7.65 -11.57
CA ILE A 73 3.57 8.72 -10.58
C ILE A 73 4.39 9.91 -11.10
N THR A 74 5.49 9.62 -11.79
CA THR A 74 6.30 10.67 -12.43
C THR A 74 5.49 11.45 -13.46
N ASP A 75 4.65 10.77 -14.24
CA ASP A 75 3.75 11.42 -15.20
C ASP A 75 2.79 12.38 -14.48
N TRP A 76 2.25 11.99 -13.33
CA TRP A 76 1.37 12.85 -12.53
C TRP A 76 2.11 14.08 -12.01
N ILE A 77 3.34 13.92 -11.56
CA ILE A 77 4.18 15.03 -11.10
C ILE A 77 4.42 16.02 -12.24
N ASN A 78 4.82 15.51 -13.41
CA ASN A 78 5.12 16.32 -14.57
C ASN A 78 3.89 17.05 -15.10
N ALA A 79 2.71 16.46 -14.93
CA ALA A 79 1.44 17.08 -15.31
C ALA A 79 0.91 18.07 -14.26
N GLY A 80 1.62 18.25 -13.14
CA GLY A 80 1.18 19.15 -12.08
C GLY A 80 0.00 18.65 -11.26
N ARG A 81 -0.28 17.33 -11.30
CA ARG A 81 -1.43 16.74 -10.62
C ARG A 81 -1.15 16.46 -9.14
N ILE A 82 0.11 16.27 -8.78
CA ILE A 82 0.57 16.08 -7.42
C ILE A 82 1.87 16.87 -7.21
N TYR A 83 2.27 17.03 -5.95
CA TYR A 83 3.52 17.71 -5.63
C TYR A 83 4.73 16.91 -6.13
N SER A 84 5.86 17.59 -6.33
CA SER A 84 7.12 16.90 -6.60
C SER A 84 7.56 16.09 -5.38
N LEU A 85 7.79 14.80 -5.59
CA LEU A 85 8.19 13.88 -4.54
C LEU A 85 8.95 12.71 -5.18
N ASN A 86 9.58 11.89 -4.35
CA ASN A 86 10.21 10.67 -4.81
C ASN A 86 9.14 9.56 -4.92
N PRO A 87 8.83 9.09 -6.15
CA PRO A 87 7.77 8.08 -6.33
C PRO A 87 8.02 6.77 -5.58
N ARG A 88 9.27 6.35 -5.43
CA ARG A 88 9.60 5.12 -4.70
C ARG A 88 9.26 5.26 -3.22
N ILE A 89 9.56 6.41 -2.63
CA ILE A 89 9.24 6.68 -1.23
C ILE A 89 7.73 6.66 -1.02
N LEU A 90 6.96 7.23 -1.94
CA LEU A 90 5.50 7.19 -1.87
C LEU A 90 5.00 5.74 -1.85
N MET A 91 5.51 4.89 -2.74
CA MET A 91 5.13 3.47 -2.77
C MET A 91 5.51 2.75 -1.47
N PHE A 92 6.71 2.99 -0.95
CA PHE A 92 7.14 2.40 0.32
C PHE A 92 6.23 2.82 1.47
N MET A 93 5.83 4.10 1.50
CA MET A 93 4.90 4.60 2.53
C MET A 93 3.52 3.94 2.42
N ILE A 94 3.00 3.79 1.21
CA ILE A 94 1.71 3.13 1.00
C ILE A 94 1.78 1.68 1.48
N TRP A 95 2.83 0.96 1.13
CA TRP A 95 3.01 -0.42 1.60
C TRP A 95 3.09 -0.49 3.13
N ALA A 96 3.91 0.36 3.74
CA ALA A 96 4.09 0.37 5.20
C ALA A 96 2.77 0.64 5.92
N VAL A 97 2.03 1.66 5.49
CA VAL A 97 0.78 2.05 6.15
C VAL A 97 -0.29 0.98 5.99
N THR A 98 -0.47 0.47 4.77
CA THR A 98 -1.56 -0.49 4.50
C THR A 98 -1.30 -1.85 5.13
N GLN A 99 -0.05 -2.31 5.17
CA GLN A 99 0.30 -3.62 5.74
C GLN A 99 0.43 -3.58 7.26
N HIS A 100 0.59 -2.42 7.86
CA HIS A 100 0.69 -2.27 9.30
C HIS A 100 -0.48 -2.92 10.03
N PHE A 101 -1.68 -2.79 9.50
CA PHE A 101 -2.90 -3.31 10.11
C PHE A 101 -2.92 -4.84 10.18
N ALA A 102 -2.20 -5.52 9.28
CA ALA A 102 -2.01 -6.96 9.32
C ALA A 102 -0.77 -7.33 10.14
N ASP A 103 0.36 -6.72 9.81
CA ASP A 103 1.67 -7.13 10.34
C ASP A 103 1.81 -6.81 11.83
N PHE A 104 1.17 -5.74 12.27
CA PHE A 104 1.21 -5.27 13.66
C PHE A 104 -0.17 -5.38 14.34
N GLU A 105 -0.95 -6.35 13.91
CA GLU A 105 -2.30 -6.61 14.45
C GLU A 105 -2.29 -6.80 15.95
N SER A 106 -1.30 -7.51 16.49
CA SER A 106 -1.17 -7.73 17.93
C SER A 106 -1.00 -6.44 18.71
N GLN A 107 -0.22 -5.50 18.16
CA GLN A 107 -0.03 -4.20 18.78
C GLN A 107 -1.33 -3.39 18.76
N ILE A 108 -2.00 -3.38 17.62
CA ILE A 108 -3.26 -2.65 17.46
C ILE A 108 -4.30 -3.21 18.42
N ARG A 109 -4.41 -4.54 18.52
CA ARG A 109 -5.34 -5.19 19.46
C ARG A 109 -5.06 -4.79 20.89
N ALA A 110 -3.79 -4.78 21.31
CA ALA A 110 -3.41 -4.39 22.65
C ALA A 110 -3.84 -2.96 22.97
N LEU A 111 -3.74 -2.05 22.00
CA LEU A 111 -4.13 -0.65 22.15
C LEU A 111 -5.62 -0.43 21.97
N ASN A 112 -6.35 -1.41 21.47
CA ASN A 112 -7.79 -1.36 21.23
C ASN A 112 -8.55 -2.23 22.25
N GLN A 113 -8.15 -2.16 23.52
CA GLN A 113 -8.80 -2.86 24.62
C GLN A 113 -8.85 -4.39 24.42
N GLN A 114 -7.76 -4.96 23.89
CA GLN A 114 -7.61 -6.40 23.64
C GLN A 114 -8.57 -6.93 22.57
N GLN A 115 -9.09 -6.07 21.72
CA GLN A 115 -10.03 -6.45 20.66
C GLN A 115 -9.51 -6.05 19.28
N ASN A 116 -9.82 -6.88 18.30
CA ASN A 116 -9.58 -6.53 16.91
C ASN A 116 -10.38 -5.27 16.56
N LEU A 117 -9.90 -4.51 15.58
CA LEU A 117 -10.66 -3.38 15.06
C LEU A 117 -12.02 -3.86 14.56
N SER A 118 -13.09 -3.17 14.94
CA SER A 118 -14.41 -3.42 14.39
C SER A 118 -14.47 -3.02 12.91
N GLU A 119 -15.54 -3.42 12.22
CA GLU A 119 -15.74 -3.01 10.83
C GLU A 119 -15.73 -1.48 10.70
N ASN A 120 -16.40 -0.78 11.62
CA ASN A 120 -16.45 0.69 11.60
C ASN A 120 -15.07 1.31 11.85
N GLN A 121 -14.32 0.77 12.80
CA GLN A 121 -12.96 1.24 13.08
C GLN A 121 -12.04 1.02 11.89
N PHE A 122 -12.15 -0.13 11.23
CA PHE A 122 -11.33 -0.43 10.07
C PHE A 122 -11.70 0.46 8.88
N GLU A 123 -12.98 0.68 8.66
CA GLU A 123 -13.46 1.57 7.60
C GLU A 123 -12.96 3.01 7.82
N GLU A 124 -13.00 3.48 9.07
CA GLU A 124 -12.43 4.77 9.43
C GLU A 124 -10.93 4.81 9.12
N ALA A 125 -10.20 3.74 9.46
CA ALA A 125 -8.77 3.66 9.17
C ALA A 125 -8.49 3.78 7.67
N LYS A 126 -9.26 3.07 6.83
CA LYS A 126 -9.14 3.17 5.37
C LYS A 126 -9.35 4.60 4.88
N GLN A 127 -10.40 5.23 5.35
CA GLN A 127 -10.73 6.60 4.95
C GLN A 127 -9.64 7.58 5.37
N GLN A 128 -9.14 7.45 6.59
CA GLN A 128 -8.09 8.33 7.12
C GLN A 128 -6.76 8.13 6.40
N VAL A 129 -6.34 6.89 6.19
CA VAL A 129 -5.11 6.59 5.44
C VAL A 129 -5.18 7.19 4.03
N THR A 130 -6.28 6.95 3.32
CA THR A 130 -6.48 7.47 1.97
C THR A 130 -6.42 8.99 1.95
N ARG A 131 -7.15 9.63 2.83
CA ARG A 131 -7.23 11.10 2.90
C ARG A 131 -5.87 11.73 3.21
N ILE A 132 -5.17 11.18 4.22
CA ILE A 132 -3.86 11.71 4.63
C ILE A 132 -2.86 11.61 3.49
N ILE A 133 -2.81 10.47 2.81
CA ILE A 133 -1.90 10.27 1.68
C ILE A 133 -2.25 11.22 0.54
N LEU A 134 -3.52 11.26 0.12
CA LEU A 134 -3.92 12.10 -1.01
C LEU A 134 -3.72 13.59 -0.75
N LYS A 135 -3.99 14.04 0.47
CA LYS A 135 -3.71 15.43 0.86
C LYS A 135 -2.22 15.70 0.94
N GLY A 136 -1.46 14.77 1.51
CA GLY A 136 -0.01 14.92 1.68
C GLY A 136 0.74 15.04 0.37
N ILE A 137 0.27 14.39 -0.68
CA ILE A 137 0.91 14.47 -2.00
C ILE A 137 0.34 15.58 -2.89
N GLY A 138 -0.66 16.31 -2.39
CA GLY A 138 -1.26 17.43 -3.14
C GLY A 138 -2.29 17.00 -4.18
N ALA A 139 -2.82 15.77 -4.09
CA ALA A 139 -3.87 15.31 -4.99
C ALA A 139 -5.25 15.83 -4.57
N LEU A 140 -5.43 16.12 -3.29
CA LEU A 140 -6.63 16.75 -2.72
C LEU A 140 -6.27 18.10 -2.11
N ASP A 141 -7.21 19.04 -2.19
CA ASP A 141 -7.08 20.36 -1.57
C ASP A 141 -7.20 20.32 -0.04
#